data_49c99fa7ba2a0b3705510a839db47271
#
_entry.id   49c99fa7ba2a0b3705510a839db47271
#
_cell.length_a   1.000
_cell.length_b   1.000
_cell.length_c   1.000
_cell.angle_alpha   90.00
_cell.angle_beta   90.00
_cell.angle_gamma   90.00
#
_symmetry.space_group_name_H-M   'P 1'
#
loop_
_entity.id
_entity.type
_entity.pdbx_description
1 polymer ?
#
loop_
_entity_poly.entity_id
_entity_poly.type
_entity_poly.pdbx_seq_one_letter_code
_entity_poly.pdbx_strand_id
1 'polypeptide(L)'
;METIPLEQVLNQLELGELSYNQFYNAEIEASQYFSIKHYHSYPKDNMDKDQILKILFADIEVYKCDLEIFRKKKESSGPINAITFFDNISKCYYVFVLLMMTKNYNLIDVKNPNKYVQEYKKELLENKYIKEDEDIKIFFYIDEELKMLEDMWTLIHKIDPAILTGFNSHYFDYPYIYYRLKVLYNGNEDQVHKLMSKFGIVKNRSYTMGTLFSIPEYPICDLRRLYMPRDESG
;
A
#
# COMPACT_ATOMS: atom_id res chain seq x y z
N MET A 1 -20.80 -13.13 25.73
CA MET A 1 -19.95 -13.83 24.76
C MET A 1 -18.72 -14.28 25.52
N GLU A 2 -18.52 -15.57 25.63
CA GLU A 2 -17.31 -16.11 26.24
C GLU A 2 -16.13 -15.89 25.29
N THR A 3 -15.08 -15.28 25.78
CA THR A 3 -13.81 -15.14 25.05
C THR A 3 -13.06 -16.45 25.08
N ILE A 4 -12.87 -17.07 23.94
CA ILE A 4 -12.05 -18.28 23.82
C ILE A 4 -10.58 -17.86 23.92
N PRO A 5 -9.75 -18.52 24.76
CA PRO A 5 -8.32 -18.23 24.83
C PRO A 5 -7.63 -18.48 23.50
N LEU A 6 -6.65 -17.63 23.14
CA LEU A 6 -5.93 -17.68 21.85
C LEU A 6 -5.32 -19.05 21.56
N GLU A 7 -4.76 -19.73 22.57
CA GLU A 7 -4.23 -21.10 22.43
C GLU A 7 -5.28 -22.12 21.98
N GLN A 8 -6.49 -22.02 22.49
CA GLN A 8 -7.57 -22.91 22.11
C GLN A 8 -8.05 -22.65 20.68
N VAL A 9 -8.05 -21.40 20.25
CA VAL A 9 -8.34 -20.99 18.87
C VAL A 9 -7.29 -21.54 17.91
N LEU A 10 -6.01 -21.44 18.25
CA LEU A 10 -4.91 -21.94 17.44
C LEU A 10 -4.94 -23.46 17.28
N ASN A 11 -5.20 -24.19 18.37
CA ASN A 11 -5.37 -25.64 18.32
C ASN A 11 -6.53 -26.08 17.43
N GLN A 12 -7.66 -25.38 17.47
CA GLN A 12 -8.83 -25.68 16.63
C GLN A 12 -8.58 -25.37 15.14
N LEU A 13 -7.73 -24.39 14.83
CA LEU A 13 -7.27 -24.11 13.47
C LEU A 13 -6.34 -25.22 12.95
N GLU A 14 -5.39 -25.69 13.77
CA GLU A 14 -4.47 -26.77 13.42
C GLU A 14 -5.22 -28.09 13.19
N LEU A 15 -6.27 -28.35 13.95
CA LEU A 15 -7.12 -29.52 13.79
C LEU A 15 -8.12 -29.41 12.62
N GLY A 16 -8.18 -28.25 11.95
CA GLY A 16 -9.14 -28.00 10.87
C GLY A 16 -10.60 -27.88 11.34
N GLU A 17 -10.82 -27.76 12.64
CA GLU A 17 -12.15 -27.61 13.25
C GLU A 17 -12.72 -26.22 13.06
N LEU A 18 -11.85 -25.22 12.85
CA LEU A 18 -12.22 -23.84 12.54
C LEU A 18 -11.65 -23.45 11.17
N SER A 19 -12.47 -22.87 10.33
CA SER A 19 -12.00 -22.23 9.09
C SER A 19 -11.66 -20.76 9.33
N TYR A 20 -10.70 -20.22 8.57
CA TYR A 20 -10.35 -18.80 8.62
C TYR A 20 -11.55 -17.86 8.40
N ASN A 21 -12.58 -18.32 7.68
CA ASN A 21 -13.81 -17.58 7.45
C ASN A 21 -14.66 -17.38 8.72
N GLN A 22 -14.46 -18.18 9.76
CA GLN A 22 -15.19 -18.08 11.03
C GLN A 22 -14.64 -17.00 11.95
N PHE A 23 -13.39 -16.52 11.70
CA PHE A 23 -12.79 -15.40 12.44
C PHE A 23 -13.19 -14.02 11.93
N TYR A 24 -14.08 -13.96 10.97
CA TYR A 24 -14.46 -12.74 10.29
C TYR A 24 -15.07 -11.65 11.18
N ASN A 25 -15.61 -12.05 12.31
CA ASN A 25 -16.17 -11.15 13.34
C ASN A 25 -15.25 -11.00 14.57
N ALA A 26 -14.12 -11.71 14.62
CA ALA A 26 -13.13 -11.48 15.64
C ALA A 26 -12.36 -10.20 15.29
N GLU A 27 -12.25 -9.26 16.20
CA GLU A 27 -11.41 -8.06 16.07
C GLU A 27 -9.93 -8.46 16.21
N ILE A 28 -9.46 -9.36 15.34
CA ILE A 28 -8.03 -9.70 15.27
C ILE A 28 -7.35 -8.48 14.66
N GLU A 29 -6.51 -7.81 15.43
CA GLU A 29 -5.67 -6.75 14.90
C GLU A 29 -4.74 -7.30 13.81
N ALA A 30 -4.41 -6.46 12.83
CA ALA A 30 -3.51 -6.85 11.74
C ALA A 30 -2.17 -7.41 12.24
N SER A 31 -1.68 -6.93 13.40
CA SER A 31 -0.51 -7.42 14.11
C SER A 31 -0.66 -8.87 14.58
N GLN A 32 -1.83 -9.23 15.10
CA GLN A 32 -2.13 -10.59 15.56
C GLN A 32 -2.26 -11.55 14.37
N TYR A 33 -2.92 -11.13 13.30
CA TYR A 33 -3.02 -11.90 12.06
C TYR A 33 -1.62 -12.15 11.45
N PHE A 34 -0.79 -11.10 11.42
CA PHE A 34 0.61 -11.21 10.98
C PHE A 34 1.38 -12.21 11.83
N SER A 35 1.25 -12.15 13.16
CA SER A 35 1.88 -13.07 14.08
C SER A 35 1.41 -14.51 13.83
N ILE A 36 0.12 -14.75 13.68
CA ILE A 36 -0.45 -16.06 13.38
C ILE A 36 0.09 -16.59 12.04
N LYS A 37 0.03 -15.80 10.99
CA LYS A 37 0.43 -16.21 9.63
C LYS A 37 1.94 -16.49 9.50
N HIS A 38 2.78 -15.70 10.17
CA HIS A 38 4.22 -15.74 9.95
C HIS A 38 5.02 -16.42 11.06
N TYR A 39 4.51 -16.46 12.30
CA TYR A 39 5.25 -17.03 13.42
C TYR A 39 4.79 -18.43 13.82
N HIS A 40 3.54 -18.81 13.54
CA HIS A 40 3.04 -20.14 13.92
C HIS A 40 3.54 -21.26 13.01
N SER A 41 3.88 -20.97 11.77
CA SER A 41 4.39 -21.94 10.80
C SER A 41 5.92 -22.11 10.80
N TYR A 42 6.65 -21.35 11.63
CA TYR A 42 8.10 -21.47 11.75
C TYR A 42 8.48 -22.27 13.01
N PRO A 43 9.28 -23.35 12.89
CA PRO A 43 9.88 -24.00 14.04
C PRO A 43 10.67 -22.98 14.85
N LYS A 44 10.39 -22.88 16.14
CA LYS A 44 11.03 -21.90 17.06
C LYS A 44 12.57 -21.97 17.06
N ASP A 45 13.12 -23.09 16.62
CA ASP A 45 14.56 -23.37 16.61
C ASP A 45 15.31 -22.84 15.37
N ASN A 46 14.58 -22.41 14.35
CA ASN A 46 15.15 -21.93 13.07
C ASN A 46 14.81 -20.48 12.77
N MET A 47 14.54 -19.66 13.77
CA MET A 47 14.45 -18.22 13.54
C MET A 47 15.85 -17.69 13.26
N ASP A 48 16.21 -17.68 11.97
CA ASP A 48 17.38 -16.95 11.48
C ASP A 48 17.22 -15.50 11.92
N LYS A 49 18.16 -15.03 12.74
CA LYS A 49 18.16 -13.66 13.27
C LYS A 49 18.24 -12.61 12.16
N ASP A 50 18.45 -13.04 10.93
CA ASP A 50 18.65 -12.23 9.74
C ASP A 50 17.45 -12.21 8.76
N GLN A 51 16.26 -12.69 9.16
CA GLN A 51 15.08 -12.57 8.31
C GLN A 51 14.62 -11.11 8.27
N ILE A 52 15.05 -10.42 7.23
CA ILE A 52 14.64 -9.05 6.95
C ILE A 52 13.19 -9.08 6.49
N LEU A 53 12.31 -8.34 7.20
CA LEU A 53 10.91 -8.17 6.78
C LEU A 53 10.86 -7.47 5.43
N LYS A 54 10.04 -7.99 4.54
CA LYS A 54 9.75 -7.32 3.27
C LYS A 54 8.82 -6.13 3.52
N ILE A 55 9.36 -4.95 3.37
CA ILE A 55 8.66 -3.68 3.58
C ILE A 55 8.57 -2.94 2.25
N LEU A 56 7.38 -2.50 1.90
CA LEU A 56 7.14 -1.67 0.74
C LEU A 56 6.81 -0.26 1.20
N PHE A 57 7.71 0.69 0.90
CA PHE A 57 7.51 2.11 1.16
C PHE A 57 6.73 2.72 0.02
N ALA A 58 5.72 3.51 0.33
CA ALA A 58 4.82 4.10 -0.65
C ALA A 58 4.70 5.61 -0.48
N ASP A 59 4.55 6.30 -1.60
CA ASP A 59 4.19 7.69 -1.67
C ASP A 59 3.38 7.96 -2.95
N ILE A 60 2.41 8.88 -2.90
CA ILE A 60 1.58 9.27 -4.05
C ILE A 60 1.62 10.77 -4.29
N GLU A 61 1.56 11.13 -5.57
CA GLU A 61 1.37 12.51 -6.02
C GLU A 61 0.02 12.67 -6.71
N VAL A 62 -0.73 13.69 -6.32
CA VAL A 62 -2.07 13.95 -6.82
C VAL A 62 -2.09 15.25 -7.61
N TYR A 63 -2.68 15.21 -8.79
CA TYR A 63 -2.81 16.40 -9.63
C TYR A 63 -3.70 17.46 -8.98
N LYS A 64 -3.21 18.70 -8.92
CA LYS A 64 -3.89 19.82 -8.25
C LYS A 64 -4.22 19.56 -6.77
N CYS A 65 -3.28 18.94 -6.04
CA CYS A 65 -3.43 18.79 -4.61
C CYS A 65 -3.38 20.18 -3.95
N ASP A 66 -4.55 20.70 -3.58
CA ASP A 66 -4.67 21.81 -2.66
C ASP A 66 -5.06 21.31 -1.26
N LEU A 67 -5.04 22.20 -0.28
CA LEU A 67 -5.43 21.86 1.10
C LEU A 67 -6.88 21.34 1.20
N GLU A 68 -7.75 21.69 0.24
CA GLU A 68 -9.12 21.19 0.20
C GLU A 68 -9.18 19.72 -0.20
N ILE A 69 -8.38 19.29 -1.20
CA ILE A 69 -8.28 17.88 -1.60
C ILE A 69 -7.79 17.03 -0.43
N PHE A 70 -6.80 17.52 0.33
CA PHE A 70 -6.30 16.84 1.50
C PHE A 70 -7.39 16.64 2.58
N ARG A 71 -8.23 17.66 2.79
CA ARG A 71 -9.36 17.62 3.75
C ARG A 71 -10.52 16.75 3.23
N LYS A 72 -10.75 16.76 1.92
CA LYS A 72 -11.87 16.09 1.26
C LYS A 72 -11.46 14.82 0.51
N LYS A 73 -10.49 14.08 1.05
CA LYS A 73 -9.98 12.83 0.42
C LYS A 73 -11.07 11.86 -0.05
N LYS A 74 -12.25 11.89 0.61
CA LYS A 74 -13.42 11.09 0.21
C LYS A 74 -13.99 11.48 -1.15
N GLU A 75 -13.76 12.71 -1.61
CA GLU A 75 -14.22 13.15 -2.93
C GLU A 75 -13.26 12.71 -4.03
N SER A 76 -11.96 12.54 -3.72
CA SER A 76 -10.87 12.05 -4.62
C SER A 76 -11.01 12.56 -6.06
N SER A 77 -11.29 13.86 -6.18
CA SER A 77 -11.61 14.50 -7.46
C SER A 77 -10.40 14.63 -8.39
N GLY A 78 -9.20 14.69 -7.83
CA GLY A 78 -7.95 14.77 -8.59
C GLY A 78 -7.43 13.39 -8.98
N PRO A 79 -6.95 13.20 -10.21
CA PRO A 79 -6.25 11.98 -10.57
C PRO A 79 -4.93 11.86 -9.84
N ILE A 80 -4.53 10.62 -9.56
CA ILE A 80 -3.20 10.31 -9.06
C ILE A 80 -2.25 10.31 -10.26
N ASN A 81 -1.28 11.21 -10.25
CA ASN A 81 -0.35 11.37 -11.37
C ASN A 81 0.97 10.65 -11.20
N ALA A 82 1.37 10.32 -9.98
CA ALA A 82 2.52 9.49 -9.73
C ALA A 82 2.34 8.65 -8.46
N ILE A 83 2.91 7.45 -8.49
CA ILE A 83 2.99 6.55 -7.34
C ILE A 83 4.39 5.97 -7.32
N THR A 84 5.04 6.04 -6.18
CA THR A 84 6.38 5.46 -6.00
C THR A 84 6.34 4.42 -4.90
N PHE A 85 6.94 3.26 -5.16
CA PHE A 85 7.22 2.24 -4.16
C PHE A 85 8.71 1.94 -4.10
N PHE A 86 9.21 1.71 -2.90
CA PHE A 86 10.54 1.14 -2.69
C PHE A 86 10.42 -0.19 -1.96
N ASP A 87 10.91 -1.26 -2.57
CA ASP A 87 11.01 -2.59 -1.96
C ASP A 87 12.40 -2.75 -1.31
N ASN A 88 12.43 -2.88 0.01
CA ASN A 88 13.67 -2.96 0.77
C ASN A 88 14.48 -4.24 0.51
N ILE A 89 13.85 -5.31 0.01
CA ILE A 89 14.53 -6.58 -0.28
C ILE A 89 15.18 -6.55 -1.65
N SER A 90 14.41 -6.21 -2.69
CA SER A 90 14.94 -6.10 -4.05
C SER A 90 15.73 -4.82 -4.29
N LYS A 91 15.65 -3.85 -3.35
CA LYS A 91 16.24 -2.52 -3.47
C LYS A 91 15.82 -1.82 -4.76
N CYS A 92 14.59 -1.99 -5.15
CA CYS A 92 14.04 -1.49 -6.40
C CYS A 92 12.96 -0.45 -6.14
N TYR A 93 13.09 0.69 -6.81
CA TYR A 93 12.02 1.68 -6.92
C TYR A 93 11.11 1.29 -8.07
N TYR A 94 9.80 1.26 -7.81
CA TYR A 94 8.75 1.08 -8.81
C TYR A 94 7.96 2.39 -8.91
N VAL A 95 8.05 3.05 -10.05
CA VAL A 95 7.43 4.36 -10.27
C VAL A 95 6.36 4.23 -11.34
N PHE A 96 5.12 4.55 -10.99
CA PHE A 96 3.98 4.59 -11.90
C PHE A 96 3.66 6.04 -12.20
N VAL A 97 3.63 6.42 -13.47
CA VAL A 97 3.42 7.80 -13.90
C VAL A 97 2.25 7.88 -14.86
N LEU A 98 1.25 8.68 -14.51
CA LEU A 98 0.12 9.01 -15.36
C LEU A 98 0.44 10.27 -16.17
N LEU A 99 0.50 10.12 -17.47
CA LEU A 99 0.60 11.21 -18.42
C LEU A 99 -0.80 11.57 -18.92
N MET A 100 -1.28 12.76 -18.55
CA MET A 100 -2.57 13.27 -19.04
C MET A 100 -2.35 14.09 -20.29
N MET A 101 -2.94 13.66 -21.41
CA MET A 101 -2.87 14.35 -22.70
C MET A 101 -3.83 15.56 -22.71
N THR A 102 -3.65 16.50 -21.79
CA THR A 102 -4.30 17.81 -21.93
C THR A 102 -3.56 18.63 -22.99
N LYS A 103 -4.28 19.51 -23.69
CA LYS A 103 -3.84 20.26 -24.89
C LYS A 103 -2.49 21.00 -24.78
N ASN A 104 -1.84 21.00 -23.61
CA ASN A 104 -0.62 21.77 -23.33
C ASN A 104 0.59 20.92 -22.91
N TYR A 105 0.52 19.60 -22.95
CA TYR A 105 1.67 18.74 -22.59
C TYR A 105 2.31 18.10 -23.82
N ASN A 106 3.21 18.85 -24.48
CA ASN A 106 4.18 18.30 -25.44
C ASN A 106 5.38 17.67 -24.74
N LEU A 107 5.19 16.96 -23.62
CA LEU A 107 6.27 16.83 -22.65
C LEU A 107 7.10 15.57 -22.70
N ILE A 108 6.68 14.51 -23.40
CA ILE A 108 7.53 13.32 -23.49
C ILE A 108 7.33 12.71 -24.88
N ASP A 109 8.42 12.47 -25.58
CA ASP A 109 8.42 11.56 -26.71
C ASP A 109 8.22 10.13 -26.18
N VAL A 110 6.94 9.79 -25.98
CA VAL A 110 6.50 8.48 -25.43
C VAL A 110 6.93 7.30 -26.33
N LYS A 111 7.47 7.60 -27.55
CA LYS A 111 7.91 6.58 -28.50
C LYS A 111 9.17 5.84 -28.03
N ASN A 112 9.91 6.40 -27.07
CA ASN A 112 11.09 5.73 -26.51
C ASN A 112 11.22 5.91 -24.99
N PRO A 113 10.31 5.33 -24.20
CA PRO A 113 10.31 5.48 -22.74
C PRO A 113 11.60 4.97 -22.09
N ASN A 114 12.24 3.94 -22.66
CA ASN A 114 13.48 3.37 -22.13
C ASN A 114 14.65 4.36 -22.12
N LYS A 115 14.72 5.27 -23.08
CA LYS A 115 15.77 6.29 -23.11
C LYS A 115 15.65 7.22 -21.90
N TYR A 116 14.45 7.69 -21.60
CA TYR A 116 14.20 8.56 -20.44
C TYR A 116 14.48 7.86 -19.12
N VAL A 117 14.10 6.58 -19.00
CA VAL A 117 14.41 5.79 -17.80
C VAL A 117 15.92 5.72 -17.56
N GLN A 118 16.71 5.47 -18.60
CA GLN A 118 18.17 5.39 -18.48
C GLN A 118 18.81 6.74 -18.14
N GLU A 119 18.40 7.82 -18.80
CA GLU A 119 18.85 9.17 -18.53
C GLU A 119 18.51 9.59 -17.09
N TYR A 120 17.29 9.34 -16.66
CA TYR A 120 16.82 9.66 -15.32
C TYR A 120 17.55 8.84 -14.24
N LYS A 121 17.72 7.54 -14.46
CA LYS A 121 18.51 6.70 -13.54
C LYS A 121 19.93 7.22 -13.36
N LYS A 122 20.57 7.62 -14.44
CA LYS A 122 21.91 8.21 -14.42
C LYS A 122 21.93 9.49 -13.59
N GLU A 123 20.98 10.40 -13.81
CA GLU A 123 20.83 11.63 -13.04
C GLU A 123 20.62 11.36 -11.54
N LEU A 124 19.78 10.40 -11.18
CA LEU A 124 19.53 10.01 -9.80
C LEU A 124 20.79 9.48 -9.12
N LEU A 125 21.60 8.69 -9.83
CA LEU A 125 22.88 8.17 -9.33
C LEU A 125 23.90 9.29 -9.16
N GLU A 126 24.07 10.16 -10.16
CA GLU A 126 25.02 11.29 -10.14
C GLU A 126 24.69 12.26 -8.98
N ASN A 127 23.41 12.50 -8.72
CA ASN A 127 22.94 13.33 -7.61
C ASN A 127 22.85 12.60 -6.26
N LYS A 128 23.20 11.30 -6.22
CA LYS A 128 23.14 10.46 -5.00
C LYS A 128 21.74 10.34 -4.38
N TYR A 129 20.71 10.46 -5.19
CA TYR A 129 19.33 10.22 -4.74
C TYR A 129 19.03 8.73 -4.62
N ILE A 130 19.68 7.89 -5.41
CA ILE A 130 19.68 6.43 -5.27
C ILE A 130 21.13 5.92 -5.13
N LYS A 131 21.27 4.71 -4.53
CA LYS A 131 22.56 4.05 -4.36
C LYS A 131 22.87 3.19 -5.58
N GLU A 132 24.16 2.80 -5.74
CA GLU A 132 24.62 1.97 -6.84
C GLU A 132 23.97 0.57 -6.86
N ASP A 133 23.60 0.05 -5.68
CA ASP A 133 22.95 -1.24 -5.51
C ASP A 133 21.40 -1.16 -5.58
N GLU A 134 20.85 0.01 -5.87
CA GLU A 134 19.42 0.25 -6.03
C GLU A 134 19.04 0.31 -7.52
N ASP A 135 17.84 -0.19 -7.84
CA ASP A 135 17.29 -0.15 -9.20
C ASP A 135 16.02 0.70 -9.26
N ILE A 136 15.64 1.11 -10.46
CA ILE A 136 14.43 1.86 -10.71
C ILE A 136 13.71 1.32 -11.95
N LYS A 137 12.39 1.10 -11.82
CA LYS A 137 11.50 0.71 -12.91
C LYS A 137 10.38 1.72 -13.01
N ILE A 138 10.25 2.34 -14.17
CA ILE A 138 9.25 3.37 -14.42
C ILE A 138 8.23 2.85 -15.43
N PHE A 139 6.95 2.96 -15.09
CA PHE A 139 5.82 2.56 -15.91
C PHE A 139 5.02 3.81 -16.29
N PHE A 140 4.83 4.04 -17.58
CA PHE A 140 4.08 5.18 -18.09
C PHE A 140 2.70 4.76 -18.55
N TYR A 141 1.68 5.53 -18.16
CA TYR A 141 0.28 5.36 -18.56
C TYR A 141 -0.21 6.67 -19.19
N ILE A 142 -0.91 6.58 -20.31
CA ILE A 142 -1.42 7.75 -21.01
C ILE A 142 -2.93 7.76 -20.91
N ASP A 143 -3.48 8.70 -20.12
CA ASP A 143 -4.92 8.81 -19.82
C ASP A 143 -5.58 7.54 -19.24
N GLU A 144 -4.76 6.57 -18.77
CA GLU A 144 -5.22 5.26 -18.30
C GLU A 144 -5.00 5.10 -16.78
N GLU A 145 -5.56 6.03 -15.98
CA GLU A 145 -5.37 6.02 -14.53
C GLU A 145 -5.86 4.71 -13.87
N LEU A 146 -7.03 4.20 -14.26
CA LEU A 146 -7.54 2.96 -13.70
C LEU A 146 -6.58 1.80 -13.95
N LYS A 147 -6.06 1.68 -15.17
CA LYS A 147 -5.08 0.65 -15.52
C LYS A 147 -3.79 0.78 -14.71
N MET A 148 -3.32 2.00 -14.49
CA MET A 148 -2.17 2.28 -13.64
C MET A 148 -2.38 1.75 -12.23
N LEU A 149 -3.53 2.02 -11.63
CA LEU A 149 -3.86 1.57 -10.27
C LEU A 149 -4.06 0.06 -10.18
N GLU A 150 -4.63 -0.57 -11.21
CA GLU A 150 -4.77 -2.03 -11.30
C GLU A 150 -3.41 -2.72 -11.38
N ASP A 151 -2.50 -2.22 -12.23
CA ASP A 151 -1.15 -2.77 -12.38
C ASP A 151 -0.31 -2.56 -11.12
N MET A 152 -0.47 -1.42 -10.46
CA MET A 152 0.13 -1.13 -9.18
C MET A 152 -0.28 -2.17 -8.12
N TRP A 153 -1.58 -2.44 -7.94
CA TRP A 153 -2.05 -3.44 -6.98
C TRP A 153 -1.62 -4.86 -7.37
N THR A 154 -1.61 -5.18 -8.66
CA THR A 154 -1.07 -6.44 -9.17
C THR A 154 0.40 -6.60 -8.76
N LEU A 155 1.19 -5.53 -8.83
CA LEU A 155 2.58 -5.55 -8.37
C LEU A 155 2.68 -5.75 -6.85
N ILE A 156 1.88 -5.05 -6.05
CA ILE A 156 1.85 -5.23 -4.59
C ILE A 156 1.53 -6.68 -4.23
N HIS A 157 0.52 -7.28 -4.86
CA HIS A 157 0.17 -8.69 -4.64
C HIS A 157 1.29 -9.65 -5.05
N LYS A 158 2.03 -9.33 -6.10
CA LYS A 158 3.18 -10.13 -6.56
C LYS A 158 4.38 -10.00 -5.62
N ILE A 159 4.66 -8.81 -5.13
CA ILE A 159 5.72 -8.56 -4.14
C ILE A 159 5.37 -9.25 -2.82
N ASP A 160 4.09 -9.24 -2.45
CA ASP A 160 3.55 -9.78 -1.19
C ASP A 160 4.33 -9.26 0.04
N PRO A 161 4.30 -7.94 0.28
CA PRO A 161 5.04 -7.35 1.38
C PRO A 161 4.44 -7.74 2.73
N ALA A 162 5.28 -7.87 3.74
CA ALA A 162 4.85 -8.07 5.12
C ALA A 162 4.26 -6.79 5.73
N ILE A 163 4.74 -5.62 5.28
CA ILE A 163 4.31 -4.31 5.76
C ILE A 163 4.26 -3.34 4.58
N LEU A 164 3.17 -2.59 4.50
CA LEU A 164 3.09 -1.36 3.71
C LEU A 164 3.40 -0.17 4.60
N THR A 165 4.22 0.78 4.14
CA THR A 165 4.58 1.95 4.93
C THR A 165 4.72 3.19 4.06
N GLY A 166 4.73 4.36 4.69
CA GLY A 166 4.92 5.66 4.07
C GLY A 166 4.69 6.75 5.11
N PHE A 167 4.99 7.99 4.75
CA PHE A 167 4.74 9.12 5.65
C PHE A 167 3.29 9.59 5.50
N ASN A 168 2.53 9.59 6.59
CA ASN A 168 1.09 9.91 6.61
C ASN A 168 0.20 8.98 5.75
N SER A 169 0.74 7.86 5.34
CA SER A 169 0.14 6.94 4.37
C SER A 169 -1.16 6.29 4.85
N HIS A 170 -1.28 6.07 6.16
CA HIS A 170 -2.49 5.54 6.77
C HIS A 170 -3.69 6.51 6.70
N TYR A 171 -3.39 7.83 6.72
CA TYR A 171 -4.43 8.86 6.71
C TYR A 171 -4.65 9.49 5.33
N PHE A 172 -3.68 9.40 4.42
CA PHE A 172 -3.78 10.03 3.12
C PHE A 172 -3.65 9.03 1.97
N ASP A 173 -2.47 8.45 1.72
CA ASP A 173 -2.18 7.72 0.49
C ASP A 173 -3.16 6.57 0.23
N TYR A 174 -3.23 5.58 1.12
CA TYR A 174 -4.09 4.42 0.91
C TYR A 174 -5.59 4.76 0.94
N PRO A 175 -6.10 5.61 1.85
CA PRO A 175 -7.47 6.10 1.76
C PRO A 175 -7.76 6.86 0.46
N TYR A 176 -6.81 7.69 -0.03
CA TYR A 176 -7.00 8.41 -1.28
C TYR A 176 -7.10 7.46 -2.46
N ILE A 177 -6.17 6.49 -2.57
CA ILE A 177 -6.21 5.43 -3.59
C ILE A 177 -7.55 4.69 -3.56
N TYR A 178 -8.03 4.30 -2.37
CA TYR A 178 -9.31 3.61 -2.21
C TYR A 178 -10.49 4.42 -2.75
N TYR A 179 -10.60 5.69 -2.34
CA TYR A 179 -11.68 6.54 -2.81
C TYR A 179 -11.56 6.87 -4.29
N ARG A 180 -10.33 7.01 -4.79
CA ARG A 180 -10.10 7.24 -6.22
C ARG A 180 -10.50 6.03 -7.06
N LEU A 181 -10.15 4.84 -6.65
CA LEU A 181 -10.61 3.59 -7.26
C LEU A 181 -12.14 3.49 -7.23
N LYS A 182 -12.77 3.86 -6.11
CA LYS A 182 -14.24 3.89 -6.03
C LYS A 182 -14.86 4.83 -7.07
N VAL A 183 -14.28 6.00 -7.30
CA VAL A 183 -14.71 6.91 -8.37
C VAL A 183 -14.54 6.25 -9.75
N LEU A 184 -13.37 5.68 -10.02
CA LEU A 184 -13.03 5.07 -11.31
C LEU A 184 -13.88 3.81 -11.61
N TYR A 185 -14.26 3.05 -10.58
CA TYR A 185 -15.19 1.92 -10.70
C TYR A 185 -16.67 2.31 -10.56
N ASN A 186 -17.01 3.61 -10.74
CA ASN A 186 -18.40 4.10 -10.67
C ASN A 186 -19.13 3.71 -9.37
N GLY A 187 -18.45 3.74 -8.24
CA GLY A 187 -19.00 3.43 -6.93
C GLY A 187 -19.02 1.94 -6.57
N ASN A 188 -18.51 1.06 -7.41
CA ASN A 188 -18.49 -0.39 -7.15
C ASN A 188 -17.40 -0.76 -6.12
N GLU A 189 -17.78 -0.77 -4.85
CA GLU A 189 -16.87 -1.09 -3.73
C GLU A 189 -16.35 -2.54 -3.79
N ASP A 190 -17.16 -3.48 -4.27
CA ASP A 190 -16.74 -4.89 -4.36
C ASP A 190 -15.53 -5.06 -5.30
N GLN A 191 -15.49 -4.31 -6.42
CA GLN A 191 -14.34 -4.32 -7.32
C GLN A 191 -13.11 -3.70 -6.66
N VAL A 192 -13.28 -2.59 -5.94
CA VAL A 192 -12.19 -1.96 -5.19
C VAL A 192 -11.62 -2.91 -4.15
N HIS A 193 -12.49 -3.56 -3.37
CA HIS A 193 -12.07 -4.51 -2.34
C HIS A 193 -11.32 -5.71 -2.93
N LYS A 194 -11.82 -6.28 -4.03
CA LYS A 194 -11.17 -7.40 -4.72
C LYS A 194 -9.83 -7.03 -5.32
N LEU A 195 -9.68 -5.77 -5.78
CA LEU A 195 -8.41 -5.29 -6.31
C LEU A 195 -7.39 -5.07 -5.21
N MET A 196 -7.78 -4.40 -4.12
CA MET A 196 -6.87 -3.99 -3.05
C MET A 196 -6.53 -5.11 -2.06
N SER A 197 -7.37 -6.14 -1.97
CA SER A 197 -7.23 -7.20 -0.98
C SER A 197 -7.43 -8.57 -1.60
N LYS A 198 -6.51 -9.49 -1.31
CA LYS A 198 -6.62 -10.92 -1.70
C LYS A 198 -7.86 -11.59 -1.09
N PHE A 199 -8.33 -11.07 0.05
CA PHE A 199 -9.54 -11.55 0.72
C PHE A 199 -10.80 -10.79 0.30
N GLY A 200 -10.67 -9.78 -0.57
CA GLY A 200 -11.79 -8.95 -1.00
C GLY A 200 -12.34 -8.04 0.10
N ILE A 201 -11.48 -7.61 1.06
CA ILE A 201 -11.90 -6.81 2.21
C ILE A 201 -10.96 -5.65 2.42
N VAL A 202 -11.54 -4.47 2.46
CA VAL A 202 -10.89 -3.25 2.91
C VAL A 202 -11.75 -2.64 4.02
N LYS A 203 -11.16 -2.41 5.19
CA LYS A 203 -11.87 -1.73 6.28
C LYS A 203 -11.55 -0.24 6.21
N ASN A 204 -12.61 0.56 6.08
CA ASN A 204 -12.50 2.02 6.07
C ASN A 204 -13.59 2.59 6.98
N ARG A 205 -13.30 2.63 8.28
CA ARG A 205 -14.22 3.11 9.31
C ARG A 205 -13.81 4.48 9.81
N SER A 206 -14.74 5.43 9.78
CA SER A 206 -14.56 6.73 10.43
C SER A 206 -14.96 6.63 11.90
N TYR A 207 -14.08 7.06 12.79
CA TYR A 207 -14.33 7.22 14.22
C TYR A 207 -14.27 8.70 14.57
N THR A 208 -14.74 9.06 15.76
CA THR A 208 -14.64 10.43 16.30
C THR A 208 -13.19 10.95 16.34
N MET A 209 -12.21 10.07 16.46
CA MET A 209 -10.78 10.41 16.52
C MET A 209 -10.01 10.15 15.21
N GLY A 210 -10.70 9.86 14.09
CA GLY A 210 -10.05 9.65 12.79
C GLY A 210 -10.69 8.56 11.95
N THR A 211 -10.04 8.22 10.85
CA THR A 211 -10.45 7.12 9.96
C THR A 211 -9.49 5.96 10.13
N LEU A 212 -9.99 4.79 10.48
CA LEU A 212 -9.20 3.56 10.43
C LEU A 212 -9.31 2.98 9.02
N PHE A 213 -8.19 2.99 8.31
CA PHE A 213 -8.06 2.31 7.02
C PHE A 213 -7.17 1.08 7.21
N SER A 214 -7.63 -0.09 6.78
CA SER A 214 -6.82 -1.29 6.86
C SER A 214 -7.16 -2.30 5.77
N ILE A 215 -6.12 -2.99 5.32
CA ILE A 215 -6.18 -4.13 4.42
C ILE A 215 -5.67 -5.32 5.25
N PRO A 216 -6.48 -6.36 5.49
CA PRO A 216 -6.16 -7.38 6.48
C PRO A 216 -4.80 -8.06 6.28
N GLU A 217 -4.44 -8.38 5.03
CA GLU A 217 -3.18 -9.04 4.70
C GLU A 217 -1.98 -8.11 4.59
N TYR A 218 -2.20 -6.80 4.52
CA TYR A 218 -1.16 -5.78 4.38
C TYR A 218 -1.24 -4.76 5.53
N PRO A 219 -0.61 -5.05 6.68
CA PRO A 219 -0.50 -4.07 7.76
C PRO A 219 0.12 -2.76 7.26
N ILE A 220 -0.52 -1.65 7.56
CA ILE A 220 -0.03 -0.32 7.19
C ILE A 220 0.64 0.31 8.42
N CYS A 221 1.94 0.56 8.33
CA CYS A 221 2.73 1.24 9.34
C CYS A 221 3.00 2.67 8.90
N ASP A 222 2.39 3.65 9.58
CA ASP A 222 2.56 5.05 9.23
C ASP A 222 3.80 5.64 9.92
N LEU A 223 4.79 6.06 9.14
CA LEU A 223 6.04 6.64 9.64
C LEU A 223 5.82 7.93 10.43
N ARG A 224 4.77 8.69 10.11
CA ARG A 224 4.41 9.88 10.89
C ARG A 224 4.23 9.56 12.37
N ARG A 225 3.62 8.40 12.68
CA ARG A 225 3.40 7.99 14.09
C ARG A 225 4.69 7.64 14.82
N LEU A 226 5.75 7.28 14.10
CA LEU A 226 7.05 6.95 14.68
C LEU A 226 7.90 8.20 14.93
N TYR A 227 7.77 9.22 14.09
CA TYR A 227 8.64 10.40 14.12
C TYR A 227 7.98 11.64 14.75
N MET A 228 6.67 11.68 14.85
CA MET A 228 5.99 12.75 15.58
C MET A 228 5.71 12.30 17.01
N PRO A 229 6.26 12.99 18.04
CA PRO A 229 5.87 12.73 19.42
C PRO A 229 4.34 12.85 19.54
N ARG A 230 3.72 11.92 20.24
CA ARG A 230 2.34 12.14 20.67
C ARG A 230 2.36 13.36 21.56
N ASP A 231 1.61 14.41 21.21
CA ASP A 231 1.34 15.47 22.15
C ASP A 231 0.73 14.82 23.39
N GLU A 232 1.45 14.85 24.49
CA GLU A 232 1.00 14.32 25.79
C GLU A 232 -0.13 15.17 26.41
N SER A 233 -0.74 16.04 25.60
CA SER A 233 -1.87 16.89 25.98
C SER A 233 -3.18 16.28 25.47
N GLY A 234 -3.67 15.26 26.16
CA GLY A 234 -4.99 14.68 25.98
C GLY A 234 -5.49 14.13 27.30
#